data_0f46cf4bad73c42a4f7bd53c6c034af0
#
_entry.id   0f46cf4bad73c42a4f7bd53c6c034af0
#
_cell.length_a   1.000
_cell.length_b   1.000
_cell.length_c   1.000
_cell.angle_alpha   90.00
_cell.angle_beta   90.00
_cell.angle_gamma   90.00
#
_symmetry.space_group_name_H-M   'P 1'
#
loop_
_entity.id
_entity.type
_entity.pdbx_description
1 polymer ?
#
loop_
_entity_poly.entity_id
_entity_poly.type
_entity_poly.pdbx_seq_one_letter_code
_entity_poly.pdbx_strand_id
1 'polypeptide(L)'
;KSKGTEYAAMSVNITPQGKLVNIVEEISEHFIDATKGELRSFLRVQDYDGTAEGNVIYKLSAENSLVKDEYDVLVNALANIEQEADPLSQKLQAYVIQGVIEIGDETTAVKLISMQNPITTLKHKFMHENNTFREIETKVLSLRSVIDVMILNDEIYFFSMAGEKLFNMERAYKKVCDDKVAMLESSDILYDSRVFGNVARTGHHPRMFVSFNEKRYQRLKSKKERKRYAELFEIPIKEGKFDTSEADAADKLVRLLCNKGMVDPFEDLPVEVSGARKWQ
;
A
#
# COMPACT_ATOMS: atom_id res chain seq x y z
N LYS A 1 -17.88 -15.57 10.06
CA LYS A 1 -17.36 -15.55 8.66
C LYS A 1 -17.31 -14.09 8.24
N SER A 2 -16.14 -13.51 8.06
CA SER A 2 -16.00 -12.19 7.44
C SER A 2 -16.52 -12.30 6.00
N LYS A 3 -17.43 -11.40 5.59
CA LYS A 3 -17.78 -11.27 4.19
C LYS A 3 -16.49 -10.95 3.41
N GLY A 4 -16.22 -11.67 2.33
CA GLY A 4 -15.14 -11.34 1.41
C GLY A 4 -15.37 -9.96 0.80
N THR A 5 -14.33 -9.38 0.22
CA THR A 5 -14.46 -8.15 -0.57
C THR A 5 -15.21 -8.50 -1.85
N GLU A 6 -16.25 -7.73 -2.16
CA GLU A 6 -16.97 -7.80 -3.43
C GLU A 6 -16.71 -6.50 -4.19
N TYR A 7 -16.34 -6.61 -5.45
CA TYR A 7 -16.26 -5.49 -6.38
C TYR A 7 -17.33 -5.62 -7.43
N ALA A 8 -17.96 -4.50 -7.76
CA ALA A 8 -18.77 -4.36 -8.95
C ALA A 8 -18.19 -3.22 -9.80
N ALA A 9 -18.04 -3.44 -11.07
CA ALA A 9 -17.61 -2.44 -12.04
C ALA A 9 -18.78 -2.05 -12.92
N MET A 10 -18.91 -0.75 -13.20
CA MET A 10 -19.91 -0.23 -14.12
C MET A 10 -19.28 0.73 -15.11
N SER A 11 -19.81 0.79 -16.32
CA SER A 11 -19.43 1.81 -17.29
C SER A 11 -20.21 3.09 -17.02
N VAL A 12 -19.58 4.24 -17.26
CA VAL A 12 -20.21 5.55 -17.15
C VAL A 12 -20.19 6.23 -18.52
N ASN A 13 -21.38 6.63 -19.00
CA ASN A 13 -21.50 7.39 -20.23
C ASN A 13 -21.32 8.88 -19.94
N ILE A 14 -20.41 9.52 -20.64
CA ILE A 14 -20.16 10.96 -20.58
C ILE A 14 -20.49 11.59 -21.93
N THR A 15 -21.34 12.60 -21.92
CA THR A 15 -21.75 13.33 -23.13
C THR A 15 -21.24 14.78 -23.09
N PRO A 16 -20.72 15.32 -24.20
CA PRO A 16 -20.41 14.63 -25.46
C PRO A 16 -19.19 13.73 -25.35
N GLN A 17 -19.17 12.60 -26.03
CA GLN A 17 -18.10 11.60 -25.98
C GLN A 17 -16.70 12.18 -26.25
N GLY A 18 -16.58 13.15 -27.14
CA GLY A 18 -15.30 13.82 -27.40
C GLY A 18 -14.66 14.48 -26.18
N LYS A 19 -15.45 14.95 -25.18
CA LYS A 19 -14.90 15.49 -23.94
C LYS A 19 -14.32 14.41 -23.04
N LEU A 20 -14.82 13.18 -23.07
CA LEU A 20 -14.25 12.08 -22.31
C LEU A 20 -12.84 11.75 -22.81
N VAL A 21 -12.65 11.71 -24.13
CA VAL A 21 -11.32 11.47 -24.73
C VAL A 21 -10.33 12.51 -24.25
N ASN A 22 -10.67 13.80 -24.33
CA ASN A 22 -9.80 14.89 -23.87
C ASN A 22 -9.46 14.78 -22.37
N ILE A 23 -10.45 14.43 -21.52
CA ILE A 23 -10.21 14.24 -20.09
C ILE A 23 -9.25 13.07 -19.83
N VAL A 24 -9.42 11.97 -20.55
CA VAL A 24 -8.53 10.81 -20.44
C VAL A 24 -7.13 11.16 -20.91
N GLU A 25 -7.00 11.90 -22.00
CA GLU A 25 -5.72 12.41 -22.51
C GLU A 25 -5.05 13.33 -21.47
N GLU A 26 -5.76 14.32 -20.92
CA GLU A 26 -5.25 15.21 -19.88
C GLU A 26 -4.79 14.44 -18.61
N ILE A 27 -5.55 13.43 -18.17
CA ILE A 27 -5.18 12.58 -17.03
C ILE A 27 -3.90 11.80 -17.36
N SER A 28 -3.83 11.24 -18.57
CA SER A 28 -2.70 10.45 -19.02
C SER A 28 -1.44 11.30 -19.18
N GLU A 29 -1.55 12.48 -19.79
CA GLU A 29 -0.46 13.46 -19.92
C GLU A 29 0.04 13.90 -18.53
N HIS A 30 -0.88 14.29 -17.65
CA HIS A 30 -0.51 14.69 -16.29
C HIS A 30 0.19 13.57 -15.53
N PHE A 31 -0.27 12.32 -15.68
CA PHE A 31 0.38 11.15 -15.10
C PHE A 31 1.80 10.94 -15.67
N ILE A 32 1.94 11.03 -16.99
CA ILE A 32 3.23 10.91 -17.68
C ILE A 32 4.18 12.03 -17.25
N ASP A 33 3.74 13.28 -17.25
CA ASP A 33 4.54 14.42 -16.84
C ASP A 33 4.94 14.32 -15.37
N ALA A 34 4.00 13.88 -14.55
CA ALA A 34 4.23 13.62 -13.15
C ALA A 34 5.28 12.51 -12.92
N THR A 35 5.45 11.57 -13.83
CA THR A 35 6.46 10.50 -13.74
C THR A 35 7.77 10.85 -14.43
N LYS A 36 7.77 11.79 -15.40
CA LYS A 36 8.94 12.21 -16.16
C LYS A 36 9.60 13.52 -15.68
N GLY A 37 8.92 14.29 -14.82
CA GLY A 37 9.43 15.59 -14.37
C GLY A 37 10.78 15.52 -13.65
N GLU A 38 11.64 16.54 -13.83
CA GLU A 38 13.00 16.60 -13.25
C GLU A 38 13.03 16.40 -11.72
N LEU A 39 12.01 16.86 -11.00
CA LEU A 39 11.87 16.63 -9.57
C LEU A 39 11.59 15.16 -9.20
N ARG A 40 11.23 14.32 -10.19
CA ARG A 40 10.93 12.90 -10.03
C ARG A 40 11.98 11.98 -10.62
N SER A 41 13.10 12.50 -11.09
CA SER A 41 14.29 11.71 -11.45
C SER A 41 14.77 10.81 -10.31
N PHE A 42 14.29 11.04 -9.08
CA PHE A 42 14.53 10.24 -7.88
C PHE A 42 13.43 9.23 -7.54
N LEU A 43 12.33 9.16 -8.31
CA LEU A 43 11.34 8.10 -8.10
C LEU A 43 11.98 6.75 -8.44
N ARG A 44 12.01 5.90 -7.44
CA ARG A 44 12.53 4.53 -7.58
C ARG A 44 11.37 3.57 -7.59
N VAL A 45 11.42 2.60 -8.49
CA VAL A 45 10.55 1.42 -8.43
C VAL A 45 11.23 0.40 -7.54
N GLN A 46 10.54 -0.08 -6.51
CA GLN A 46 11.05 -1.14 -5.65
C GLN A 46 9.95 -2.13 -5.27
N ASP A 47 10.37 -3.34 -4.92
CA ASP A 47 9.45 -4.34 -4.41
C ASP A 47 8.80 -3.86 -3.11
N TYR A 48 7.51 -4.17 -2.97
CA TYR A 48 6.73 -3.78 -1.81
C TYR A 48 7.26 -4.43 -0.52
N ASP A 49 7.59 -3.64 0.46
CA ASP A 49 8.20 -4.06 1.73
C ASP A 49 7.43 -3.60 2.98
N GLY A 50 6.24 -3.01 2.80
CA GLY A 50 5.43 -2.48 3.89
C GLY A 50 5.85 -1.10 4.39
N THR A 51 6.86 -0.45 3.81
CA THR A 51 7.22 0.94 4.13
C THR A 51 6.35 1.92 3.33
N ALA A 52 6.29 3.17 3.78
CA ALA A 52 5.58 4.24 3.08
C ALA A 52 6.54 5.42 2.89
N GLU A 53 7.16 5.48 1.72
CA GLU A 53 8.06 6.57 1.38
C GLU A 53 7.50 7.37 0.19
N GLY A 54 7.55 8.70 0.28
CA GLY A 54 6.94 9.60 -0.70
C GLY A 54 7.58 9.58 -2.10
N ASN A 55 8.81 9.07 -2.22
CA ASN A 55 9.56 9.08 -3.48
C ASN A 55 9.77 7.68 -4.05
N VAL A 56 8.90 6.74 -3.71
CA VAL A 56 9.00 5.36 -4.14
C VAL A 56 7.70 4.89 -4.75
N ILE A 57 7.81 4.28 -5.92
CA ILE A 57 6.74 3.49 -6.53
C ILE A 57 6.96 2.05 -6.06
N TYR A 58 5.99 1.52 -5.34
CA TYR A 58 6.07 0.13 -4.88
C TYR A 58 5.48 -0.81 -5.92
N LYS A 59 6.23 -1.88 -6.20
CA LYS A 59 5.82 -2.92 -7.13
C LYS A 59 5.51 -4.21 -6.39
N LEU A 60 4.43 -4.88 -6.80
CA LEU A 60 4.00 -6.14 -6.23
C LEU A 60 3.40 -7.01 -7.33
N SER A 61 3.81 -8.28 -7.41
CA SER A 61 3.17 -9.21 -8.33
C SER A 61 1.73 -9.49 -7.91
N ALA A 62 0.82 -9.63 -8.86
CA ALA A 62 -0.57 -10.04 -8.63
C ALA A 62 -0.68 -11.41 -7.93
N GLU A 63 0.30 -12.28 -8.10
CA GLU A 63 0.39 -13.58 -7.42
C GLU A 63 0.83 -13.50 -5.95
N ASN A 64 1.20 -12.30 -5.47
CA ASN A 64 1.61 -12.13 -4.08
C ASN A 64 0.41 -12.32 -3.13
N SER A 65 0.61 -13.10 -2.07
CA SER A 65 -0.43 -13.43 -1.10
C SER A 65 -1.05 -12.23 -0.37
N LEU A 66 -0.44 -11.04 -0.47
CA LEU A 66 -1.00 -9.80 0.09
C LEU A 66 -2.16 -9.26 -0.74
N VAL A 67 -2.22 -9.58 -2.03
CA VAL A 67 -3.16 -8.96 -2.97
C VAL A 67 -3.93 -9.96 -3.83
N LYS A 68 -3.46 -11.20 -3.96
CA LYS A 68 -3.97 -12.17 -4.94
C LYS A 68 -5.49 -12.34 -4.90
N ASP A 69 -6.05 -12.58 -3.72
CA ASP A 69 -7.49 -12.85 -3.59
C ASP A 69 -8.33 -11.64 -4.07
N GLU A 70 -7.94 -10.44 -3.67
CA GLU A 70 -8.60 -9.19 -4.06
C GLU A 70 -8.30 -8.81 -5.50
N TYR A 71 -7.12 -9.11 -6.01
CA TYR A 71 -6.76 -8.89 -7.42
C TYR A 71 -7.65 -9.72 -8.35
N ASP A 72 -7.83 -11.01 -8.06
CA ASP A 72 -8.67 -11.90 -8.86
C ASP A 72 -10.13 -11.41 -8.88
N VAL A 73 -10.64 -10.95 -7.73
CA VAL A 73 -12.00 -10.37 -7.64
C VAL A 73 -12.10 -9.07 -8.45
N LEU A 74 -11.09 -8.18 -8.36
CA LEU A 74 -11.06 -6.93 -9.12
C LEU A 74 -11.03 -7.18 -10.63
N VAL A 75 -10.14 -8.05 -11.09
CA VAL A 75 -10.02 -8.36 -12.53
C VAL A 75 -11.31 -8.99 -13.06
N ASN A 76 -11.92 -9.89 -12.30
CA ASN A 76 -13.18 -10.48 -12.66
C ASN A 76 -14.31 -9.43 -12.74
N ALA A 77 -14.40 -8.50 -11.79
CA ALA A 77 -15.37 -7.40 -11.84
C ALA A 77 -15.15 -6.50 -13.06
N LEU A 78 -13.89 -6.18 -13.39
CA LEU A 78 -13.54 -5.36 -14.55
C LEU A 78 -13.78 -6.09 -15.90
N ALA A 79 -13.81 -7.41 -15.90
CA ALA A 79 -14.18 -8.21 -17.07
C ALA A 79 -15.71 -8.33 -17.26
N ASN A 80 -16.49 -8.19 -16.18
CA ASN A 80 -17.94 -8.32 -16.14
C ASN A 80 -18.61 -6.98 -15.78
N ILE A 81 -18.38 -5.95 -16.61
CA ILE A 81 -18.87 -4.58 -16.38
C ILE A 81 -20.40 -4.53 -16.54
N GLU A 82 -21.09 -4.01 -15.55
CA GLU A 82 -22.53 -3.71 -15.64
C GLU A 82 -22.75 -2.45 -16.49
N GLN A 83 -23.49 -2.60 -17.59
CA GLN A 83 -23.69 -1.50 -18.55
C GLN A 83 -24.82 -0.53 -18.21
N GLU A 84 -25.77 -0.94 -17.37
CA GLU A 84 -26.99 -0.16 -17.08
C GLU A 84 -27.12 0.26 -15.60
N ALA A 85 -26.06 0.15 -14.81
CA ALA A 85 -26.13 0.52 -13.41
C ALA A 85 -26.16 2.06 -13.23
N ASP A 86 -27.03 2.56 -12.36
CA ASP A 86 -27.04 3.96 -11.98
C ASP A 86 -25.87 4.26 -11.02
N PRO A 87 -24.86 5.03 -11.46
CA PRO A 87 -23.71 5.35 -10.62
C PRO A 87 -24.07 6.17 -9.38
N LEU A 88 -25.22 6.84 -9.36
CA LEU A 88 -25.68 7.65 -8.23
C LEU A 88 -26.31 6.79 -7.13
N SER A 89 -26.75 5.58 -7.45
CA SER A 89 -27.33 4.62 -6.48
C SER A 89 -26.27 3.91 -5.66
N GLN A 90 -25.02 3.93 -6.09
CA GLN A 90 -23.91 3.21 -5.48
C GLN A 90 -22.89 4.17 -4.83
N LYS A 91 -22.18 3.67 -3.84
CA LYS A 91 -21.01 4.36 -3.28
C LYS A 91 -19.78 3.97 -4.06
N LEU A 92 -19.43 4.76 -5.06
CA LEU A 92 -18.23 4.53 -5.83
C LEU A 92 -16.99 4.77 -4.97
N GLN A 93 -16.00 3.90 -5.07
CA GLN A 93 -14.75 4.00 -4.30
C GLN A 93 -13.56 4.42 -5.16
N ALA A 94 -13.61 4.10 -6.45
CA ALA A 94 -12.54 4.37 -7.39
C ALA A 94 -13.11 4.56 -8.79
N TYR A 95 -12.31 5.11 -9.69
CA TYR A 95 -12.53 4.95 -11.13
C TYR A 95 -11.33 4.31 -11.78
N VAL A 96 -11.56 3.63 -12.90
CA VAL A 96 -10.55 2.90 -13.65
C VAL A 96 -10.56 3.36 -15.10
N ILE A 97 -9.38 3.68 -15.61
CA ILE A 97 -9.14 3.89 -17.03
C ILE A 97 -8.45 2.64 -17.57
N GLN A 98 -9.06 1.99 -18.55
CA GLN A 98 -8.48 0.83 -19.21
C GLN A 98 -8.03 1.22 -20.62
N GLY A 99 -6.85 0.80 -21.00
CA GLY A 99 -6.28 1.08 -22.29
C GLY A 99 -5.18 0.11 -22.65
N VAL A 100 -4.48 0.44 -23.72
CA VAL A 100 -3.30 -0.28 -24.18
C VAL A 100 -2.16 0.70 -24.34
N ILE A 101 -0.94 0.26 -24.05
CA ILE A 101 0.27 1.02 -24.28
C ILE A 101 1.23 0.19 -25.13
N GLU A 102 2.05 0.86 -25.89
CA GLU A 102 3.12 0.23 -26.67
C GLU A 102 4.42 0.30 -25.87
N ILE A 103 5.05 -0.84 -25.64
CA ILE A 103 6.34 -0.95 -24.97
C ILE A 103 7.28 -1.68 -25.93
N GLY A 104 8.14 -0.92 -26.60
CA GLY A 104 8.90 -1.46 -27.73
C GLY A 104 7.96 -1.87 -28.86
N ASP A 105 8.02 -3.13 -29.27
CA ASP A 105 7.16 -3.69 -30.34
C ASP A 105 5.92 -4.44 -29.80
N GLU A 106 5.71 -4.42 -28.48
CA GLU A 106 4.60 -5.13 -27.84
C GLU A 106 3.50 -4.19 -27.37
N THR A 107 2.26 -4.57 -27.64
CA THR A 107 1.07 -3.87 -27.14
C THR A 107 0.64 -4.51 -25.83
N THR A 108 0.58 -3.74 -24.76
CA THR A 108 0.29 -4.23 -23.42
C THR A 108 -0.93 -3.52 -22.83
N ALA A 109 -1.84 -4.32 -22.25
CA ALA A 109 -3.00 -3.77 -21.54
C ALA A 109 -2.57 -3.09 -20.24
N VAL A 110 -3.09 -1.90 -19.99
CA VAL A 110 -2.86 -1.14 -18.78
C VAL A 110 -4.18 -0.76 -18.11
N LYS A 111 -4.20 -0.77 -16.78
CA LYS A 111 -5.30 -0.25 -15.98
C LYS A 111 -4.74 0.82 -15.04
N LEU A 112 -5.25 2.04 -15.16
CA LEU A 112 -4.92 3.17 -14.28
C LEU A 112 -6.09 3.38 -13.32
N ILE A 113 -5.83 3.35 -12.03
CA ILE A 113 -6.86 3.37 -10.99
C ILE A 113 -6.63 4.55 -10.07
N SER A 114 -7.67 5.35 -9.88
CA SER A 114 -7.69 6.44 -8.90
C SER A 114 -8.63 6.08 -7.75
N MET A 115 -8.10 6.08 -6.54
CA MET A 115 -8.79 5.73 -5.30
C MET A 115 -9.57 6.93 -4.74
N GLN A 116 -10.55 7.37 -5.49
CA GLN A 116 -11.45 8.44 -5.04
C GLN A 116 -12.90 8.09 -5.39
N ASN A 117 -13.82 8.59 -4.59
CA ASN A 117 -15.22 8.62 -5.01
C ASN A 117 -15.39 9.70 -6.09
N PRO A 118 -15.62 9.34 -7.36
CA PRO A 118 -15.75 10.35 -8.41
C PRO A 118 -17.09 11.08 -8.37
N ILE A 119 -18.06 10.60 -7.59
CA ILE A 119 -19.36 11.24 -7.43
C ILE A 119 -19.37 12.06 -6.14
N THR A 120 -19.45 13.37 -6.28
CA THR A 120 -19.46 14.29 -5.14
C THR A 120 -20.69 15.19 -5.14
N THR A 121 -21.10 15.61 -3.96
CA THR A 121 -22.08 16.69 -3.81
C THR A 121 -21.30 18.00 -3.63
N LEU A 122 -21.56 18.98 -4.46
CA LEU A 122 -20.94 20.29 -4.38
C LEU A 122 -21.65 21.15 -3.32
N LYS A 123 -21.51 20.77 -2.04
CA LYS A 123 -22.06 21.58 -0.93
C LYS A 123 -21.44 22.98 -0.95
N HIS A 124 -22.30 23.99 -0.81
CA HIS A 124 -21.90 25.42 -0.81
C HIS A 124 -21.16 25.86 -2.08
N LYS A 125 -21.40 25.19 -3.21
CA LYS A 125 -20.99 25.66 -4.54
C LYS A 125 -22.19 26.26 -5.26
N PHE A 126 -21.94 27.38 -5.88
CA PHE A 126 -22.99 28.16 -6.57
C PHE A 126 -22.62 28.31 -8.03
N MET A 127 -23.58 28.04 -8.89
CA MET A 127 -23.46 28.31 -10.31
C MET A 127 -24.03 29.71 -10.59
N HIS A 128 -23.29 30.53 -11.36
CA HIS A 128 -23.78 31.82 -11.81
C HIS A 128 -24.68 31.64 -13.02
N GLU A 129 -25.94 32.06 -12.91
CA GLU A 129 -26.92 32.00 -13.99
C GLU A 129 -27.79 33.24 -13.90
N ASN A 130 -27.97 33.95 -15.02
CA ASN A 130 -28.86 35.13 -15.14
C ASN A 130 -28.63 36.19 -14.02
N ASN A 131 -27.37 36.60 -13.79
CA ASN A 131 -26.95 37.55 -12.75
C ASN A 131 -27.27 37.13 -11.31
N THR A 132 -27.51 35.83 -11.09
CA THR A 132 -27.82 35.27 -9.78
C THR A 132 -26.96 34.03 -9.52
N PHE A 133 -26.56 33.81 -8.27
CA PHE A 133 -25.90 32.57 -7.87
C PHE A 133 -26.94 31.60 -7.32
N ARG A 134 -26.98 30.38 -7.90
CA ARG A 134 -27.83 29.31 -7.41
C ARG A 134 -26.94 28.16 -6.86
N GLU A 135 -27.31 27.63 -5.71
CA GLU A 135 -26.61 26.49 -5.15
C GLU A 135 -26.77 25.28 -6.04
N ILE A 136 -25.67 24.51 -6.19
CA ILE A 136 -25.65 23.29 -6.98
C ILE A 136 -26.04 22.13 -6.04
N GLU A 137 -27.28 21.69 -6.16
CA GLU A 137 -27.82 20.59 -5.35
C GLU A 137 -27.57 19.21 -5.95
N THR A 138 -27.16 19.17 -7.21
CA THR A 138 -26.95 17.90 -7.94
C THR A 138 -25.60 17.29 -7.62
N LYS A 139 -25.55 15.95 -7.64
CA LYS A 139 -24.28 15.23 -7.62
C LYS A 139 -23.55 15.43 -8.93
N VAL A 140 -22.25 15.64 -8.86
CA VAL A 140 -21.39 15.83 -10.04
C VAL A 140 -20.34 14.74 -10.12
N LEU A 141 -19.99 14.35 -11.34
CA LEU A 141 -18.84 13.52 -11.62
C LEU A 141 -17.59 14.41 -11.62
N SER A 142 -16.63 14.10 -10.76
CA SER A 142 -15.35 14.79 -10.68
C SER A 142 -14.22 13.79 -10.83
N LEU A 143 -13.50 13.86 -11.92
CA LEU A 143 -12.33 13.05 -12.17
C LEU A 143 -11.08 13.86 -11.83
N ARG A 144 -10.22 13.30 -11.00
CA ARG A 144 -8.91 13.91 -10.69
C ARG A 144 -7.85 13.25 -11.57
N SER A 145 -6.82 14.00 -11.90
CA SER A 145 -5.66 13.49 -12.65
C SER A 145 -4.66 12.68 -11.81
N VAL A 146 -5.06 12.26 -10.60
CA VAL A 146 -4.18 11.50 -9.71
C VAL A 146 -4.45 10.00 -9.88
N ILE A 147 -3.42 9.26 -10.24
CA ILE A 147 -3.46 7.80 -10.32
C ILE A 147 -2.76 7.23 -9.07
N ASP A 148 -3.46 6.36 -8.37
CA ASP A 148 -2.96 5.72 -7.15
C ASP A 148 -2.35 4.35 -7.43
N VAL A 149 -2.89 3.63 -8.43
CA VAL A 149 -2.43 2.28 -8.81
C VAL A 149 -2.39 2.15 -10.32
N MET A 150 -1.35 1.51 -10.82
CA MET A 150 -1.28 1.00 -12.20
C MET A 150 -1.13 -0.52 -12.17
N ILE A 151 -1.85 -1.20 -13.04
CA ILE A 151 -1.69 -2.64 -13.27
C ILE A 151 -1.19 -2.82 -14.69
N LEU A 152 -0.07 -3.51 -14.82
CA LEU A 152 0.61 -3.77 -16.09
C LEU A 152 1.28 -5.15 -16.04
N ASN A 153 0.93 -6.06 -16.96
CA ASN A 153 1.50 -7.42 -17.02
C ASN A 153 1.45 -8.18 -15.69
N ASP A 154 0.30 -8.16 -15.01
CA ASP A 154 0.10 -8.77 -13.69
C ASP A 154 1.06 -8.26 -12.59
N GLU A 155 1.68 -7.12 -12.83
CA GLU A 155 2.42 -6.35 -11.85
C GLU A 155 1.58 -5.15 -11.41
N ILE A 156 1.50 -4.93 -10.11
CA ILE A 156 0.76 -3.85 -9.48
C ILE A 156 1.75 -2.79 -9.01
N TYR A 157 1.59 -1.57 -9.48
CA TYR A 157 2.41 -0.44 -9.11
C TYR A 157 1.60 0.52 -8.24
N PHE A 158 2.05 0.77 -7.03
CA PHE A 158 1.44 1.71 -6.09
C PHE A 158 2.16 3.04 -6.15
N PHE A 159 1.47 4.08 -6.59
CA PHE A 159 1.94 5.46 -6.60
C PHE A 159 1.59 6.19 -5.31
N SER A 160 0.57 5.68 -4.61
CA SER A 160 0.18 6.15 -3.29
C SER A 160 -0.30 4.99 -2.41
N MET A 161 -0.25 5.19 -1.09
CA MET A 161 -0.75 4.21 -0.13
C MET A 161 -2.29 4.08 -0.14
N ALA A 162 -3.00 4.99 -0.82
CA ALA A 162 -4.44 4.84 -1.01
C ALA A 162 -4.79 3.56 -1.78
N GLY A 163 -3.91 3.14 -2.71
CA GLY A 163 -4.07 1.91 -3.48
C GLY A 163 -4.13 0.63 -2.63
N GLU A 164 -3.54 0.63 -1.44
CA GLU A 164 -3.60 -0.53 -0.53
C GLU A 164 -5.04 -0.88 -0.11
N LYS A 165 -5.92 0.11 -0.05
CA LYS A 165 -7.33 -0.08 0.28
C LYS A 165 -8.06 -0.89 -0.80
N LEU A 166 -7.66 -0.74 -2.06
CA LEU A 166 -8.22 -1.50 -3.17
C LEU A 166 -8.02 -3.01 -2.98
N PHE A 167 -6.90 -3.41 -2.41
CA PHE A 167 -6.55 -4.81 -2.19
C PHE A 167 -6.74 -5.26 -0.73
N ASN A 168 -7.46 -4.48 0.08
CA ASN A 168 -7.70 -4.80 1.49
C ASN A 168 -6.44 -5.25 2.25
N MET A 169 -5.30 -4.62 1.91
CA MET A 169 -3.97 -5.05 2.39
C MET A 169 -3.84 -4.96 3.92
N GLU A 170 -4.62 -4.11 4.59
CA GLU A 170 -4.64 -4.06 6.06
C GLU A 170 -4.98 -5.42 6.67
N ARG A 171 -5.95 -6.14 6.09
CA ARG A 171 -6.31 -7.50 6.53
C ARG A 171 -5.17 -8.48 6.28
N ALA A 172 -4.51 -8.37 5.13
CA ALA A 172 -3.36 -9.21 4.78
C ALA A 172 -2.18 -8.96 5.73
N TYR A 173 -1.88 -7.70 6.08
CA TYR A 173 -0.83 -7.39 7.06
C TYR A 173 -1.10 -7.99 8.42
N LYS A 174 -2.33 -7.85 8.92
CA LYS A 174 -2.72 -8.42 10.21
C LYS A 174 -2.49 -9.92 10.22
N LYS A 175 -2.90 -10.63 9.18
CA LYS A 175 -2.68 -12.07 9.05
C LYS A 175 -1.19 -12.42 9.03
N VAL A 176 -0.39 -11.74 8.18
CA VAL A 176 1.06 -11.95 8.11
C VAL A 176 1.73 -11.68 9.45
N CYS A 177 1.31 -10.61 10.14
CA CYS A 177 1.81 -10.29 11.48
C CYS A 177 1.45 -11.38 12.47
N ASP A 178 0.20 -11.83 12.52
CA ASP A 178 -0.27 -12.88 13.44
C ASP A 178 0.52 -14.17 13.25
N ASP A 179 0.72 -14.61 12.00
CA ASP A 179 1.48 -15.82 11.70
C ASP A 179 2.94 -15.71 12.17
N LYS A 180 3.59 -14.56 11.89
CA LYS A 180 4.98 -14.33 12.26
C LYS A 180 5.17 -14.12 13.77
N VAL A 181 4.23 -13.45 14.41
CA VAL A 181 4.25 -13.27 15.88
C VAL A 181 4.03 -14.62 16.55
N ALA A 182 3.06 -15.43 16.11
CA ALA A 182 2.83 -16.78 16.65
C ALA A 182 4.08 -17.66 16.50
N MET A 183 4.80 -17.56 15.37
CA MET A 183 6.07 -18.26 15.18
C MET A 183 7.13 -17.82 16.19
N LEU A 184 7.23 -16.51 16.47
CA LEU A 184 8.17 -15.97 17.47
C LEU A 184 7.76 -16.37 18.90
N GLU A 185 6.47 -16.28 19.23
CA GLU A 185 5.92 -16.66 20.53
C GLU A 185 6.16 -18.14 20.86
N SER A 186 6.09 -19.03 19.85
CA SER A 186 6.36 -20.46 19.99
C SER A 186 7.84 -20.82 19.99
N SER A 187 8.72 -19.84 19.71
CA SER A 187 10.17 -20.06 19.61
C SER A 187 10.89 -19.83 20.95
N ASP A 188 12.14 -20.29 21.02
CA ASP A 188 13.01 -20.04 22.17
C ASP A 188 13.78 -18.70 22.05
N ILE A 189 13.14 -17.68 21.43
CA ILE A 189 13.75 -16.38 21.16
C ILE A 189 13.34 -15.35 22.21
N LEU A 190 12.09 -15.40 22.68
CA LEU A 190 11.50 -14.44 23.62
C LEU A 190 11.40 -15.04 25.03
N TYR A 191 11.72 -14.26 26.06
CA TYR A 191 11.53 -14.65 27.46
C TYR A 191 10.07 -14.50 27.91
N ASP A 192 9.46 -13.31 27.68
CA ASP A 192 8.02 -13.09 27.83
C ASP A 192 7.46 -12.57 26.50
N SER A 193 6.66 -13.38 25.84
CA SER A 193 6.12 -13.06 24.53
C SER A 193 4.82 -12.27 24.57
N ARG A 194 4.15 -12.18 25.74
CA ARG A 194 2.82 -11.58 25.83
C ARG A 194 2.81 -10.09 25.48
N VAL A 195 3.72 -9.32 26.07
CA VAL A 195 3.83 -7.88 25.80
C VAL A 195 4.29 -7.64 24.37
N PHE A 196 5.28 -8.43 23.89
CA PHE A 196 5.72 -8.39 22.50
C PHE A 196 4.56 -8.63 21.53
N GLY A 197 3.76 -9.66 21.74
CA GLY A 197 2.63 -9.97 20.88
C GLY A 197 1.59 -8.85 20.82
N ASN A 198 1.33 -8.18 21.94
CA ASN A 198 0.43 -7.03 21.99
C ASN A 198 0.99 -5.82 21.24
N VAL A 199 2.26 -5.48 21.45
CA VAL A 199 2.94 -4.37 20.77
C VAL A 199 3.00 -4.63 19.26
N ALA A 200 3.42 -5.82 18.85
CA ALA A 200 3.55 -6.20 17.44
C ALA A 200 2.23 -6.11 16.65
N ARG A 201 1.10 -6.39 17.31
CA ARG A 201 -0.25 -6.37 16.69
C ARG A 201 -0.91 -5.00 16.69
N THR A 202 -0.28 -3.97 17.26
CA THR A 202 -0.89 -2.66 17.49
C THR A 202 -0.36 -1.60 16.52
N GLY A 203 -1.21 -0.65 16.17
CA GLY A 203 -0.83 0.52 15.36
C GLY A 203 -0.37 0.16 13.95
N HIS A 204 0.79 0.65 13.56
CA HIS A 204 1.39 0.43 12.22
C HIS A 204 2.32 -0.80 12.16
N HIS A 205 2.59 -1.45 13.28
CA HIS A 205 3.51 -2.59 13.35
C HIS A 205 3.10 -3.77 12.46
N PRO A 206 1.81 -4.16 12.35
CA PRO A 206 1.43 -5.27 11.47
C PRO A 206 1.94 -5.13 10.03
N ARG A 207 1.89 -3.92 9.49
CA ARG A 207 2.41 -3.61 8.16
C ARG A 207 3.93 -3.81 8.06
N MET A 208 4.66 -3.42 9.09
CA MET A 208 6.12 -3.55 9.12
C MET A 208 6.57 -5.02 9.06
N PHE A 209 5.78 -5.95 9.59
CA PHE A 209 6.11 -7.39 9.59
C PHE A 209 6.20 -8.00 8.18
N VAL A 210 5.68 -7.34 7.13
CA VAL A 210 5.90 -7.78 5.75
C VAL A 210 7.40 -7.95 5.45
N SER A 211 8.23 -7.05 5.96
CA SER A 211 9.69 -7.07 5.77
C SER A 211 10.42 -8.13 6.60
N PHE A 212 9.80 -8.71 7.64
CA PHE A 212 10.40 -9.76 8.46
C PHE A 212 10.39 -11.09 7.70
N ASN A 213 11.56 -11.66 7.45
CA ASN A 213 11.72 -12.86 6.63
C ASN A 213 12.44 -14.02 7.34
N GLU A 214 12.42 -15.18 6.71
CA GLU A 214 13.03 -16.40 7.24
C GLU A 214 14.52 -16.25 7.56
N LYS A 215 15.28 -15.53 6.73
CA LYS A 215 16.71 -15.32 6.97
C LYS A 215 16.98 -14.60 8.29
N ARG A 216 16.15 -13.62 8.65
CA ARG A 216 16.24 -12.92 9.95
C ARG A 216 15.85 -13.84 11.09
N TYR A 217 14.76 -14.58 10.92
CA TYR A 217 14.34 -15.56 11.92
C TYR A 217 15.44 -16.57 12.23
N GLN A 218 16.09 -17.14 11.21
CA GLN A 218 17.17 -18.11 11.42
C GLN A 218 18.38 -17.50 12.16
N ARG A 219 18.71 -16.23 11.90
CA ARG A 219 19.76 -15.54 12.66
C ARG A 219 19.42 -15.42 14.14
N LEU A 220 18.16 -15.15 14.47
CA LEU A 220 17.72 -15.01 15.85
C LEU A 220 17.72 -16.33 16.64
N LYS A 221 17.76 -17.49 15.99
CA LYS A 221 17.97 -18.78 16.67
C LYS A 221 19.35 -18.90 17.31
N SER A 222 20.34 -18.17 16.82
CA SER A 222 21.68 -18.15 17.41
C SER A 222 21.72 -17.29 18.68
N LYS A 223 22.08 -17.90 19.84
CA LYS A 223 22.28 -17.17 21.10
C LYS A 223 23.35 -16.07 20.98
N LYS A 224 24.38 -16.33 20.18
CA LYS A 224 25.47 -15.35 19.92
C LYS A 224 24.92 -14.12 19.19
N GLU A 225 24.12 -14.33 18.14
CA GLU A 225 23.53 -13.22 17.39
C GLU A 225 22.52 -12.45 18.25
N ARG A 226 21.69 -13.15 19.04
CA ARG A 226 20.76 -12.48 19.98
C ARG A 226 21.50 -11.57 20.95
N LYS A 227 22.57 -12.07 21.57
CA LYS A 227 23.38 -11.26 22.49
C LYS A 227 23.95 -10.03 21.80
N ARG A 228 24.50 -10.18 20.59
CA ARG A 228 25.04 -9.09 19.79
C ARG A 228 23.96 -8.03 19.49
N TYR A 229 22.77 -8.45 19.00
CA TYR A 229 21.70 -7.49 18.73
C TYR A 229 21.14 -6.83 19.98
N ALA A 230 21.06 -7.58 21.08
CA ALA A 230 20.64 -7.06 22.37
C ALA A 230 21.56 -5.94 22.87
N GLU A 231 22.86 -6.15 22.78
CA GLU A 231 23.88 -5.16 23.15
C GLU A 231 23.83 -3.92 22.24
N LEU A 232 23.71 -4.11 20.92
CA LEU A 232 23.67 -3.03 19.96
C LEU A 232 22.40 -2.16 20.05
N PHE A 233 21.24 -2.75 20.32
CA PHE A 233 19.97 -2.05 20.32
C PHE A 233 19.38 -1.87 21.73
N GLU A 234 20.19 -2.10 22.75
CA GLU A 234 19.81 -1.96 24.17
C GLU A 234 18.51 -2.71 24.52
N ILE A 235 18.38 -3.94 24.02
CA ILE A 235 17.26 -4.80 24.32
C ILE A 235 17.67 -5.75 25.45
N PRO A 236 16.96 -5.82 26.57
CA PRO A 236 17.33 -6.69 27.69
C PRO A 236 17.37 -8.17 27.29
N ILE A 237 18.30 -8.92 27.90
CA ILE A 237 18.40 -10.38 27.74
C ILE A 237 18.18 -11.05 29.10
N LYS A 238 17.34 -12.08 29.10
CA LYS A 238 17.11 -12.96 30.23
C LYS A 238 17.15 -14.42 29.76
N GLU A 239 17.92 -15.26 30.41
CA GLU A 239 18.13 -16.67 30.06
C GLU A 239 18.55 -16.90 28.60
N GLY A 240 19.27 -15.95 28.00
CA GLY A 240 19.72 -16.01 26.60
C GLY A 240 18.61 -15.72 25.56
N LYS A 241 17.46 -15.19 25.99
CA LYS A 241 16.34 -14.75 25.18
C LYS A 241 16.15 -13.24 25.33
N PHE A 242 15.52 -12.59 24.33
CA PHE A 242 15.12 -11.19 24.48
C PHE A 242 14.05 -11.08 25.57
N ASP A 243 14.30 -10.24 26.57
CA ASP A 243 13.31 -9.94 27.59
C ASP A 243 12.40 -8.82 27.09
N THR A 244 11.21 -9.18 26.70
CA THR A 244 10.17 -8.29 26.17
C THR A 244 9.01 -8.09 27.14
N SER A 245 9.29 -8.21 28.45
CA SER A 245 8.29 -7.95 29.50
C SER A 245 7.85 -6.49 29.59
N GLU A 246 8.69 -5.58 29.10
CA GLU A 246 8.41 -4.14 29.02
C GLU A 246 8.09 -3.72 27.59
N ALA A 247 7.16 -2.75 27.43
CA ALA A 247 6.70 -2.29 26.12
C ALA A 247 7.80 -1.64 25.28
N ASP A 248 8.73 -0.90 25.90
CA ASP A 248 9.87 -0.29 25.21
C ASP A 248 10.80 -1.35 24.60
N ALA A 249 11.15 -2.38 25.35
CA ALA A 249 11.96 -3.47 24.87
C ALA A 249 11.27 -4.26 23.74
N ALA A 250 9.96 -4.45 23.86
CA ALA A 250 9.14 -5.08 22.83
C ALA A 250 9.10 -4.24 21.55
N ASP A 251 8.93 -2.92 21.64
CA ASP A 251 8.92 -2.00 20.49
C ASP A 251 10.29 -1.96 19.80
N LYS A 252 11.38 -1.83 20.55
CA LYS A 252 12.76 -1.90 20.01
C LYS A 252 12.99 -3.21 19.24
N LEU A 253 12.52 -4.35 19.78
CA LEU A 253 12.65 -5.62 19.11
C LEU A 253 11.80 -5.66 17.80
N VAL A 254 10.56 -5.18 17.82
CA VAL A 254 9.72 -5.09 16.62
C VAL A 254 10.43 -4.27 15.53
N ARG A 255 10.97 -3.11 15.87
CA ARG A 255 11.70 -2.25 14.93
C ARG A 255 12.93 -2.95 14.36
N LEU A 256 13.71 -3.64 15.19
CA LEU A 256 14.85 -4.44 14.75
C LEU A 256 14.44 -5.53 13.77
N LEU A 257 13.40 -6.30 14.09
CA LEU A 257 12.86 -7.36 13.24
C LEU A 257 12.38 -6.83 11.88
N CYS A 258 11.77 -5.66 11.88
CA CYS A 258 11.15 -5.04 10.72
C CYS A 258 12.05 -4.08 9.95
N ASN A 259 13.37 -4.18 10.13
CA ASN A 259 14.37 -3.41 9.39
C ASN A 259 14.31 -1.89 9.63
N LYS A 260 13.92 -1.48 10.83
CA LYS A 260 13.89 -0.08 11.23
C LYS A 260 15.08 0.33 12.10
N GLY A 261 15.93 -0.63 12.51
CA GLY A 261 17.18 -0.39 13.22
C GLY A 261 18.38 -0.69 12.33
N MET A 262 19.31 0.23 12.27
CA MET A 262 20.61 0.07 11.64
C MET A 262 21.72 0.52 12.59
N VAL A 263 22.95 0.15 12.28
CA VAL A 263 24.14 0.70 12.93
C VAL A 263 24.76 1.70 11.96
N ASP A 264 24.95 2.94 12.42
CA ASP A 264 25.69 3.92 11.66
C ASP A 264 27.15 3.43 11.47
N PRO A 265 27.66 3.34 10.23
CA PRO A 265 28.98 2.78 9.97
C PRO A 265 30.14 3.71 10.37
N PHE A 266 29.89 4.98 10.72
CA PHE A 266 30.88 5.95 11.11
C PHE A 266 30.97 6.11 12.62
N GLU A 267 29.84 6.01 13.31
CA GLU A 267 29.75 6.24 14.75
C GLU A 267 29.55 4.96 15.55
N ASP A 268 29.31 3.81 14.85
CA ASP A 268 28.98 2.51 15.45
C ASP A 268 27.76 2.57 16.40
N LEU A 269 26.89 3.58 16.21
CA LEU A 269 25.70 3.79 17.03
C LEU A 269 24.45 3.22 16.36
N PRO A 270 23.49 2.68 17.15
CA PRO A 270 22.21 2.28 16.61
C PRO A 270 21.39 3.50 16.21
N VAL A 271 20.87 3.48 15.00
CA VAL A 271 20.01 4.53 14.44
C VAL A 271 18.70 3.95 13.95
N GLU A 272 17.63 4.71 14.11
CA GLU A 272 16.35 4.38 13.51
C GLU A 272 16.31 4.88 12.07
N VAL A 273 15.76 4.05 11.16
CA VAL A 273 15.60 4.38 9.75
C VAL A 273 14.16 4.18 9.32
N SER A 274 13.69 5.01 8.41
CA SER A 274 12.34 4.87 7.84
C SER A 274 12.18 3.55 7.07
N GLY A 275 13.26 3.08 6.43
CA GLY A 275 13.37 1.78 5.77
C GLY A 275 14.80 1.54 5.31
N ALA A 276 15.40 0.41 5.72
CA ALA A 276 16.73 0.03 5.27
C ALA A 276 16.66 -0.63 3.91
N ARG A 277 17.37 -0.10 2.93
CA ARG A 277 17.47 -0.61 1.57
C ARG A 277 18.85 -1.20 1.33
N LYS A 278 18.93 -2.14 0.39
CA LYS A 278 20.22 -2.59 -0.09
C LYS A 278 20.88 -1.46 -0.87
N TRP A 279 22.14 -1.24 -0.60
CA TRP A 279 22.98 -0.41 -1.45
C TRP A 279 23.11 -1.11 -2.81
N GLN A 280 22.75 -0.42 -3.89
CA GLN A 280 22.87 -0.90 -5.27
C GLN A 280 24.03 -0.22 -5.94
#